data_d22b3f194f0a2bf211089ac02fb59e0f
#
_entry.id   d22b3f194f0a2bf211089ac02fb59e0f
#
_cell.length_a   1.000
_cell.length_b   1.000
_cell.length_c   1.000
_cell.angle_alpha   90.00
_cell.angle_beta   90.00
_cell.angle_gamma   90.00
#
_symmetry.space_group_name_H-M   'P 1'
#
loop_
_entity.id
_entity.type
_entity.pdbx_description
1 polymer ?
#
loop_
_entity_poly.entity_id
_entity_poly.type
_entity_poly.pdbx_seq_one_letter_code
_entity_poly.pdbx_strand_id
1 'polypeptide(L)'
;MLFKKLFLDFFYENKKIMIIHLLILILLFPIDAIIISRLFGNLFDSIKIDKKQKVSLLDYYENIKKLNSSGVIIIIIFIWLFITFLYFIKNYMESIILPKYLLYIRNLLFGNLIKRHSYDYKDMKSGEVVSRIILIGNDILDLYQDIIIHIVPTFIGIFIINIYFYFLDFQIGLLYTIGLIIIILIYYYNITYFIKNSKEKQNLVFNNSEKLNDSMNNLLNIYLNNEETKEITKNSKYESKFSKTYIRCLWEQRKLTFSSEFVIIMISAIILIFSYLKFKNSNLSYVSFTSILIILTYAMQYLFNINEEISTGIALSGQLESSKDFILDLLN
;
A
#
# COMPACT_ATOMS: atom_id res chain seq x y z
N MET A 1 -16.22 -13.92 -11.57
CA MET A 1 -17.33 -14.17 -10.62
C MET A 1 -16.89 -13.91 -9.17
N LEU A 2 -15.76 -14.43 -8.71
CA LEU A 2 -15.21 -14.27 -7.36
C LEU A 2 -15.02 -12.81 -6.96
N PHE A 3 -14.30 -12.02 -7.75
CA PHE A 3 -14.05 -10.59 -7.50
C PHE A 3 -15.35 -9.79 -7.34
N LYS A 4 -16.38 -10.08 -8.15
CA LYS A 4 -17.67 -9.41 -8.05
C LYS A 4 -18.32 -9.65 -6.68
N LYS A 5 -18.43 -10.91 -6.24
CA LYS A 5 -19.03 -11.25 -4.95
C LYS A 5 -18.25 -10.71 -3.75
N LEU A 6 -16.91 -10.72 -3.83
CA LEU A 6 -16.07 -10.29 -2.72
C LEU A 6 -15.98 -8.76 -2.59
N PHE A 7 -15.87 -8.03 -3.70
CA PHE A 7 -15.61 -6.59 -3.67
C PHE A 7 -16.80 -5.75 -4.14
N LEU A 8 -17.35 -6.05 -5.33
CA LEU A 8 -18.35 -5.18 -5.94
C LEU A 8 -19.68 -5.18 -5.20
N ASP A 9 -20.15 -6.34 -4.72
CA ASP A 9 -21.43 -6.41 -4.03
C ASP A 9 -21.38 -5.62 -2.72
N PHE A 10 -20.30 -5.74 -1.95
CA PHE A 10 -20.08 -4.92 -0.76
C PHE A 10 -19.97 -3.42 -1.08
N PHE A 11 -19.26 -3.07 -2.17
CA PHE A 11 -19.15 -1.68 -2.60
C PHE A 11 -20.52 -1.09 -2.93
N TYR A 12 -21.36 -1.83 -3.65
CA TYR A 12 -22.72 -1.36 -3.99
C TYR A 12 -23.62 -1.19 -2.75
N GLU A 13 -23.55 -2.09 -1.79
CA GLU A 13 -24.29 -1.98 -0.53
C GLU A 13 -23.87 -0.76 0.30
N ASN A 14 -22.57 -0.42 0.28
CA ASN A 14 -21.99 0.66 1.08
C ASN A 14 -21.54 1.86 0.23
N LYS A 15 -22.10 2.04 -0.98
CA LYS A 15 -21.61 2.99 -2.01
C LYS A 15 -21.41 4.42 -1.51
N LYS A 16 -22.28 4.95 -0.66
CA LYS A 16 -22.17 6.34 -0.16
C LYS A 16 -20.88 6.57 0.63
N ILE A 17 -20.62 5.72 1.63
CA ILE A 17 -19.44 5.84 2.46
C ILE A 17 -18.18 5.54 1.68
N MET A 18 -18.20 4.56 0.75
CA MET A 18 -17.08 4.20 -0.09
C MET A 18 -16.68 5.31 -1.06
N ILE A 19 -17.67 5.96 -1.71
CA ILE A 19 -17.40 7.08 -2.63
C ILE A 19 -16.82 8.28 -1.87
N ILE A 20 -17.38 8.63 -0.70
CA ILE A 20 -16.85 9.75 0.11
C ILE A 20 -15.43 9.44 0.56
N HIS A 21 -15.16 8.22 1.01
CA HIS A 21 -13.82 7.78 1.41
C HIS A 21 -12.82 7.91 0.25
N LEU A 22 -13.15 7.41 -0.94
CA LEU A 22 -12.30 7.52 -2.12
C LEU A 22 -12.07 8.98 -2.54
N LEU A 23 -13.10 9.83 -2.46
CA LEU A 23 -12.95 11.26 -2.76
C LEU A 23 -11.98 11.96 -1.79
N ILE A 24 -12.06 11.64 -0.48
CA ILE A 24 -11.12 12.18 0.50
C ILE A 24 -9.70 11.72 0.20
N LEU A 25 -9.51 10.44 -0.12
CA LEU A 25 -8.20 9.90 -0.49
C LEU A 25 -7.61 10.58 -1.72
N ILE A 26 -8.41 10.80 -2.77
CA ILE A 26 -7.99 11.48 -4.00
C ILE A 26 -7.61 12.95 -3.72
N LEU A 27 -8.32 13.62 -2.82
CA LEU A 27 -8.05 15.04 -2.49
C LEU A 27 -6.81 15.23 -1.62
N LEU A 28 -6.52 14.29 -0.72
CA LEU A 28 -5.39 14.40 0.21
C LEU A 28 -4.04 14.51 -0.51
N PHE A 29 -3.79 13.67 -1.52
CA PHE A 29 -2.50 13.61 -2.21
C PHE A 29 -2.10 14.89 -2.95
N PRO A 30 -2.95 15.52 -3.77
CA PRO A 30 -2.59 16.77 -4.44
C PRO A 30 -2.36 17.92 -3.45
N ILE A 31 -3.14 17.98 -2.39
CA ILE A 31 -3.01 19.04 -1.38
C ILE A 31 -1.68 18.90 -0.66
N ASP A 32 -1.35 17.70 -0.18
CA ASP A 32 -0.13 17.44 0.56
C ASP A 32 1.12 17.58 -0.33
N ALA A 33 1.18 16.89 -1.46
CA ALA A 33 2.38 16.85 -2.28
C ALA A 33 2.59 18.11 -3.13
N ILE A 34 1.55 18.65 -3.78
CA ILE A 34 1.69 19.70 -4.79
C ILE A 34 1.49 21.09 -4.19
N ILE A 35 0.38 21.28 -3.46
CA ILE A 35 0.07 22.62 -2.93
C ILE A 35 1.09 23.05 -1.91
N ILE A 36 1.43 22.17 -0.94
CA ILE A 36 2.44 22.45 0.08
C ILE A 36 3.80 22.72 -0.56
N SER A 37 4.23 21.89 -1.52
CA SER A 37 5.52 22.07 -2.19
C SER A 37 5.62 23.41 -2.93
N ARG A 38 4.54 23.84 -3.59
CA ARG A 38 4.49 25.13 -4.25
C ARG A 38 4.51 26.31 -3.27
N LEU A 39 3.82 26.17 -2.15
CA LEU A 39 3.83 27.19 -1.09
C LEU A 39 5.22 27.33 -0.46
N PHE A 40 5.92 26.23 -0.22
CA PHE A 40 7.32 26.30 0.22
C PHE A 40 8.21 26.94 -0.84
N GLY A 41 8.03 26.64 -2.12
CA GLY A 41 8.74 27.34 -3.20
C GLY A 41 8.54 28.86 -3.15
N ASN A 42 7.30 29.30 -2.98
CA ASN A 42 6.96 30.72 -2.82
C ASN A 42 7.55 31.32 -1.53
N LEU A 43 7.54 30.56 -0.41
CA LEU A 43 8.12 31.00 0.85
C LEU A 43 9.63 31.26 0.71
N PHE A 44 10.38 30.35 0.11
CA PHE A 44 11.81 30.51 -0.11
C PHE A 44 12.14 31.67 -1.04
N ASP A 45 11.31 31.92 -2.06
CA ASP A 45 11.47 33.10 -2.93
C ASP A 45 11.19 34.39 -2.20
N SER A 46 10.14 34.48 -1.39
CA SER A 46 9.82 35.66 -0.58
C SER A 46 10.92 35.99 0.43
N ILE A 47 11.48 35.02 1.14
CA ILE A 47 12.61 35.22 2.08
C ILE A 47 13.85 35.75 1.36
N LYS A 48 14.11 35.31 0.11
CA LYS A 48 15.24 35.79 -0.69
C LYS A 48 15.05 37.26 -1.09
N ILE A 49 13.83 37.66 -1.41
CA ILE A 49 13.46 39.03 -1.76
C ILE A 49 13.57 39.93 -0.52
N ASP A 50 13.01 39.49 0.61
CA ASP A 50 13.05 40.25 1.88
C ASP A 50 14.48 40.58 2.35
N LYS A 51 15.44 39.68 2.10
CA LYS A 51 16.88 39.91 2.41
C LYS A 51 17.57 40.87 1.45
N LYS A 52 17.08 41.13 0.26
CA LYS A 52 17.69 42.05 -0.73
C LYS A 52 17.13 43.46 -0.66
N GLN A 53 15.97 43.67 -0.07
CA GLN A 53 15.32 44.98 0.01
C GLN A 53 15.58 45.63 1.38
N LYS A 54 16.48 46.63 1.40
CA LYS A 54 16.29 47.80 2.25
C LYS A 54 15.16 48.62 1.60
N VAL A 55 13.96 48.47 2.16
CA VAL A 55 12.69 48.93 1.59
C VAL A 55 12.66 50.46 1.46
N SER A 56 12.41 50.96 0.25
CA SER A 56 11.88 52.31 0.06
C SER A 56 10.34 52.27 0.18
N LEU A 57 9.74 53.31 0.76
CA LEU A 57 8.31 53.39 1.05
C LEU A 57 7.41 53.31 -0.21
N LEU A 58 7.95 53.55 -1.40
CA LEU A 58 7.27 53.42 -2.69
C LEU A 58 7.06 51.99 -3.13
N ASP A 59 7.95 51.04 -2.75
CA ASP A 59 7.85 49.62 -3.08
C ASP A 59 6.75 48.91 -2.26
N TYR A 60 6.26 49.53 -1.19
CA TYR A 60 5.23 48.97 -0.31
C TYR A 60 3.87 48.83 -1.01
N TYR A 61 3.52 49.77 -1.92
CA TYR A 61 2.25 49.74 -2.65
C TYR A 61 2.22 48.72 -3.82
N GLU A 62 3.34 48.45 -4.48
CA GLU A 62 3.42 47.41 -5.52
C GLU A 62 3.48 45.99 -4.95
N ASN A 63 3.95 45.84 -3.71
CA ASN A 63 4.10 44.55 -3.02
C ASN A 63 2.81 43.98 -2.41
N ILE A 64 1.69 44.72 -2.42
CA ILE A 64 0.37 44.24 -1.95
C ILE A 64 -0.13 42.99 -2.76
N LYS A 65 0.42 42.76 -3.95
CA LYS A 65 0.13 41.55 -4.75
C LYS A 65 1.00 40.33 -4.44
N LYS A 66 2.09 40.44 -3.68
CA LYS A 66 2.90 39.31 -3.23
C LYS A 66 2.64 39.07 -1.75
N LEU A 67 2.08 37.90 -1.44
CA LEU A 67 1.94 37.45 -0.05
C LEU A 67 3.29 37.57 0.65
N ASN A 68 3.33 38.35 1.74
CA ASN A 68 4.50 38.46 2.60
C ASN A 68 4.86 37.07 3.16
N SER A 69 6.14 36.82 3.45
CA SER A 69 6.61 35.49 3.97
C SER A 69 5.78 35.00 5.16
N SER A 70 5.35 35.89 6.06
CA SER A 70 4.46 35.55 7.17
C SER A 70 3.08 35.07 6.71
N GLY A 71 2.50 35.65 5.65
CA GLY A 71 1.22 35.23 5.10
C GLY A 71 1.29 33.83 4.50
N VAL A 72 2.38 33.50 3.80
CA VAL A 72 2.59 32.14 3.25
C VAL A 72 2.70 31.11 4.37
N ILE A 73 3.41 31.40 5.45
CA ILE A 73 3.54 30.52 6.62
C ILE A 73 2.16 30.23 7.24
N ILE A 74 1.33 31.26 7.42
CA ILE A 74 -0.03 31.10 7.96
C ILE A 74 -0.86 30.16 7.06
N ILE A 75 -0.80 30.33 5.74
CA ILE A 75 -1.51 29.46 4.79
C ILE A 75 -1.02 28.02 4.90
N ILE A 76 0.29 27.79 4.99
CA ILE A 76 0.85 26.44 5.17
C ILE A 76 0.30 25.78 6.45
N ILE A 77 0.27 26.52 7.58
CA ILE A 77 -0.26 26.02 8.85
C ILE A 77 -1.75 25.66 8.71
N PHE A 78 -2.55 26.53 8.08
CA PHE A 78 -3.97 26.22 7.84
C PHE A 78 -4.17 24.98 6.97
N ILE A 79 -3.36 24.81 5.93
CA ILE A 79 -3.43 23.62 5.06
C ILE A 79 -3.04 22.37 5.84
N TRP A 80 -2.01 22.41 6.68
CA TRP A 80 -1.65 21.27 7.52
C TRP A 80 -2.76 20.88 8.50
N LEU A 81 -3.40 21.87 9.15
CA LEU A 81 -4.56 21.61 10.00
C LEU A 81 -5.73 21.00 9.21
N PHE A 82 -5.97 21.50 8.00
CA PHE A 82 -7.01 20.97 7.12
C PHE A 82 -6.71 19.53 6.67
N ILE A 83 -5.46 19.24 6.29
CA ILE A 83 -5.02 17.88 5.96
C ILE A 83 -5.21 16.95 7.16
N THR A 84 -4.79 17.37 8.36
CA THR A 84 -4.97 16.59 9.59
C THR A 84 -6.45 16.29 9.86
N PHE A 85 -7.33 17.25 9.62
CA PHE A 85 -8.77 17.05 9.73
C PHE A 85 -9.31 16.05 8.69
N LEU A 86 -8.84 16.12 7.45
CA LEU A 86 -9.20 15.14 6.42
C LEU A 86 -8.71 13.73 6.76
N TYR A 87 -7.48 13.58 7.30
CA TYR A 87 -6.99 12.30 7.81
C TYR A 87 -7.84 11.76 8.95
N PHE A 88 -8.30 12.61 9.86
CA PHE A 88 -9.21 12.18 10.92
C PHE A 88 -10.52 11.62 10.36
N ILE A 89 -11.14 12.31 9.39
CA ILE A 89 -12.37 11.83 8.73
C ILE A 89 -12.10 10.50 7.99
N LYS A 90 -11.00 10.42 7.25
CA LYS A 90 -10.57 9.20 6.57
C LYS A 90 -10.47 8.03 7.54
N ASN A 91 -9.71 8.18 8.62
CA ASN A 91 -9.49 7.12 9.60
C ASN A 91 -10.79 6.71 10.31
N TYR A 92 -11.68 7.67 10.59
CA TYR A 92 -13.01 7.38 11.12
C TYR A 92 -13.84 6.53 10.15
N MET A 93 -13.82 6.85 8.86
CA MET A 93 -14.52 6.05 7.85
C MET A 93 -13.95 4.64 7.73
N GLU A 94 -12.63 4.49 7.76
CA GLU A 94 -11.94 3.19 7.73
C GLU A 94 -12.30 2.33 8.94
N SER A 95 -12.40 2.92 10.13
CA SER A 95 -12.85 2.22 11.34
C SER A 95 -14.26 1.66 11.25
N ILE A 96 -15.08 2.17 10.34
CA ILE A 96 -16.44 1.65 10.06
C ILE A 96 -16.42 0.64 8.90
N ILE A 97 -15.67 0.94 7.84
CA ILE A 97 -15.66 0.13 6.60
C ILE A 97 -15.01 -1.23 6.86
N LEU A 98 -13.83 -1.27 7.48
CA LEU A 98 -13.05 -2.50 7.65
C LEU A 98 -13.79 -3.58 8.47
N PRO A 99 -14.35 -3.29 9.65
CA PRO A 99 -15.10 -4.29 10.40
C PRO A 99 -16.37 -4.76 9.67
N LYS A 100 -17.07 -3.86 8.97
CA LYS A 100 -18.23 -4.22 8.16
C LYS A 100 -17.86 -5.14 7.01
N TYR A 101 -16.74 -4.88 6.36
CA TYR A 101 -16.25 -5.72 5.27
C TYR A 101 -15.86 -7.12 5.78
N LEU A 102 -15.15 -7.20 6.91
CA LEU A 102 -14.80 -8.47 7.54
C LEU A 102 -16.05 -9.28 7.90
N LEU A 103 -17.04 -8.61 8.50
CA LEU A 103 -18.33 -9.23 8.83
C LEU A 103 -19.02 -9.77 7.57
N TYR A 104 -19.05 -8.97 6.49
CA TYR A 104 -19.63 -9.36 5.22
C TYR A 104 -18.95 -10.62 4.65
N ILE A 105 -17.61 -10.65 4.58
CA ILE A 105 -16.85 -11.78 4.06
C ILE A 105 -17.07 -13.04 4.89
N ARG A 106 -16.97 -12.95 6.22
CA ARG A 106 -17.16 -14.11 7.11
C ARG A 106 -18.58 -14.67 7.01
N ASN A 107 -19.60 -13.81 6.96
CA ASN A 107 -20.97 -14.24 6.80
C ASN A 107 -21.21 -14.87 5.41
N LEU A 108 -20.60 -14.33 4.36
CA LEU A 108 -20.69 -14.89 3.02
C LEU A 108 -20.08 -16.30 2.96
N LEU A 109 -18.88 -16.48 3.50
CA LEU A 109 -18.21 -17.79 3.51
C LEU A 109 -18.96 -18.79 4.40
N PHE A 110 -19.34 -18.39 5.61
CA PHE A 110 -20.03 -19.26 6.54
C PHE A 110 -21.45 -19.63 6.06
N GLY A 111 -22.20 -18.67 5.53
CA GLY A 111 -23.55 -18.90 5.00
C GLY A 111 -23.56 -19.89 3.82
N ASN A 112 -22.54 -19.80 2.95
CA ASN A 112 -22.38 -20.73 1.83
C ASN A 112 -21.93 -22.13 2.31
N LEU A 113 -21.07 -22.19 3.33
CA LEU A 113 -20.68 -23.46 3.94
C LEU A 113 -21.89 -24.23 4.46
N ILE A 114 -22.76 -23.57 5.26
CA ILE A 114 -23.97 -24.22 5.81
C ILE A 114 -24.91 -24.71 4.70
N LYS A 115 -25.12 -23.88 3.66
CA LYS A 115 -26.02 -24.25 2.55
C LYS A 115 -25.51 -25.46 1.77
N ARG A 116 -24.19 -25.56 1.57
CA ARG A 116 -23.60 -26.62 0.74
C ARG A 116 -23.50 -27.94 1.47
N HIS A 117 -23.07 -27.93 2.73
CA HIS A 117 -22.84 -29.14 3.51
C HIS A 117 -24.04 -29.55 4.38
N SER A 118 -25.27 -29.13 4.01
CA SER A 118 -26.48 -29.53 4.70
C SER A 118 -26.74 -31.05 4.70
N TYR A 119 -26.16 -31.76 3.71
CA TYR A 119 -26.34 -33.21 3.56
C TYR A 119 -25.09 -34.03 3.99
N ASP A 120 -23.88 -33.46 3.96
CA ASP A 120 -22.61 -34.17 4.18
C ASP A 120 -21.88 -33.72 5.46
N TYR A 121 -22.60 -33.25 6.47
CA TYR A 121 -22.00 -32.67 7.68
C TYR A 121 -21.17 -33.65 8.54
N LYS A 122 -21.37 -34.98 8.36
CA LYS A 122 -20.74 -36.01 9.21
C LYS A 122 -19.22 -36.16 8.99
N ASP A 123 -18.72 -35.81 7.81
CA ASP A 123 -17.32 -35.98 7.45
C ASP A 123 -16.49 -34.70 7.62
N MET A 124 -17.13 -33.62 8.08
CA MET A 124 -16.43 -32.35 8.26
C MET A 124 -15.65 -32.28 9.58
N LYS A 125 -14.34 -32.09 9.48
CA LYS A 125 -13.52 -31.64 10.62
C LYS A 125 -13.87 -30.20 10.95
N SER A 126 -14.91 -29.98 11.72
CA SER A 126 -15.54 -28.67 11.95
C SER A 126 -14.56 -27.60 12.44
N GLY A 127 -13.60 -27.94 13.31
CA GLY A 127 -12.59 -27.01 13.82
C GLY A 127 -11.62 -26.52 12.75
N GLU A 128 -11.22 -27.37 11.79
CA GLU A 128 -10.34 -27.01 10.68
C GLU A 128 -11.03 -26.04 9.73
N VAL A 129 -12.26 -26.34 9.36
CA VAL A 129 -13.05 -25.52 8.42
C VAL A 129 -13.33 -24.14 9.00
N VAL A 130 -13.71 -24.05 10.28
CA VAL A 130 -13.91 -22.77 10.97
C VAL A 130 -12.62 -21.96 11.00
N SER A 131 -11.49 -22.58 11.35
CA SER A 131 -10.18 -21.90 11.35
C SER A 131 -9.80 -21.39 9.97
N ARG A 132 -10.04 -22.18 8.91
CA ARG A 132 -9.79 -21.74 7.52
C ARG A 132 -10.66 -20.55 7.13
N ILE A 133 -11.95 -20.53 7.45
CA ILE A 133 -12.86 -19.40 7.17
C ILE A 133 -12.36 -18.12 7.87
N ILE A 134 -11.92 -18.23 9.12
CA ILE A 134 -11.41 -17.08 9.86
C ILE A 134 -10.13 -16.54 9.21
N LEU A 135 -9.17 -17.41 8.88
CA LEU A 135 -7.90 -17.03 8.26
C LEU A 135 -8.12 -16.41 6.88
N ILE A 136 -8.90 -17.07 6.03
CA ILE A 136 -9.23 -16.57 4.69
C ILE A 136 -9.97 -15.23 4.77
N GLY A 137 -10.87 -15.08 5.73
CA GLY A 137 -11.57 -13.81 5.95
C GLY A 137 -10.63 -12.67 6.29
N ASN A 138 -9.61 -12.92 7.10
CA ASN A 138 -8.57 -11.94 7.41
C ASN A 138 -7.68 -11.66 6.19
N ASP A 139 -7.20 -12.68 5.48
CA ASP A 139 -6.36 -12.52 4.29
C ASP A 139 -7.07 -11.68 3.20
N ILE A 140 -8.39 -11.86 3.04
CA ILE A 140 -9.22 -11.07 2.11
C ILE A 140 -9.37 -9.63 2.61
N LEU A 141 -9.56 -9.41 3.91
CA LEU A 141 -9.61 -8.08 4.51
C LEU A 141 -8.28 -7.34 4.31
N ASP A 142 -7.16 -8.00 4.60
CA ASP A 142 -5.83 -7.42 4.46
C ASP A 142 -5.54 -7.06 3.00
N LEU A 143 -5.90 -7.92 2.05
CA LEU A 143 -5.79 -7.61 0.63
C LEU A 143 -6.69 -6.44 0.20
N TYR A 144 -7.91 -6.36 0.74
CA TYR A 144 -8.80 -5.22 0.50
C TYR A 144 -8.18 -3.92 1.04
N GLN A 145 -7.63 -3.95 2.24
CA GLN A 145 -6.96 -2.81 2.87
C GLN A 145 -5.76 -2.36 2.04
N ASP A 146 -4.87 -3.27 1.65
CA ASP A 146 -3.72 -2.96 0.80
C ASP A 146 -4.15 -2.30 -0.51
N ILE A 147 -5.12 -2.87 -1.22
CA ILE A 147 -5.52 -2.36 -2.53
C ILE A 147 -6.25 -1.02 -2.41
N ILE A 148 -7.30 -0.95 -1.59
CA ILE A 148 -8.24 0.20 -1.58
C ILE A 148 -7.71 1.37 -0.73
N ILE A 149 -7.03 1.09 0.37
CA ILE A 149 -6.59 2.14 1.31
C ILE A 149 -5.18 2.62 0.98
N HIS A 150 -4.29 1.72 0.49
CA HIS A 150 -2.88 2.06 0.27
C HIS A 150 -2.52 2.17 -1.21
N ILE A 151 -2.72 1.11 -2.01
CA ILE A 151 -2.23 1.05 -3.39
C ILE A 151 -2.95 2.06 -4.30
N VAL A 152 -4.29 2.02 -4.35
CA VAL A 152 -5.07 2.86 -5.28
C VAL A 152 -4.85 4.35 -5.03
N PRO A 153 -4.93 4.89 -3.79
CA PRO A 153 -4.68 6.30 -3.54
C PRO A 153 -3.25 6.72 -3.87
N THR A 154 -2.27 5.89 -3.51
CA THR A 154 -0.84 6.19 -3.79
C THR A 154 -0.56 6.21 -5.29
N PHE A 155 -1.15 5.30 -6.07
CA PHE A 155 -1.07 5.34 -7.54
C PHE A 155 -1.65 6.63 -8.11
N ILE A 156 -2.80 7.08 -7.62
CA ILE A 156 -3.41 8.35 -8.02
C ILE A 156 -2.47 9.50 -7.67
N GLY A 157 -1.87 9.50 -6.48
CA GLY A 157 -0.89 10.49 -6.06
C GLY A 157 0.33 10.56 -6.98
N ILE A 158 0.93 9.41 -7.30
CA ILE A 158 2.08 9.30 -8.22
C ILE A 158 1.70 9.81 -9.62
N PHE A 159 0.51 9.46 -10.10
CA PHE A 159 0.02 9.92 -11.41
C PHE A 159 -0.17 11.43 -11.45
N ILE A 160 -0.74 12.02 -10.40
CA ILE A 160 -0.91 13.47 -10.28
C ILE A 160 0.45 14.19 -10.21
N ILE A 161 1.41 13.65 -9.45
CA ILE A 161 2.79 14.18 -9.42
C ILE A 161 3.43 14.12 -10.80
N ASN A 162 3.24 13.02 -11.54
CA ASN A 162 3.76 12.89 -12.90
C ASN A 162 3.20 13.97 -13.83
N ILE A 163 1.88 14.17 -13.80
CA ILE A 163 1.25 15.25 -14.57
C ILE A 163 1.82 16.62 -14.18
N TYR A 164 2.01 16.87 -12.89
CA TYR A 164 2.55 18.13 -12.41
C TYR A 164 4.00 18.35 -12.86
N PHE A 165 4.84 17.32 -12.93
CA PHE A 165 6.18 17.43 -13.50
C PHE A 165 6.14 17.83 -14.99
N TYR A 166 5.18 17.32 -15.78
CA TYR A 166 4.99 17.77 -17.16
C TYR A 166 4.59 19.25 -17.25
N PHE A 167 3.79 19.76 -16.31
CA PHE A 167 3.45 21.19 -16.26
C PHE A 167 4.63 22.07 -15.86
N LEU A 168 5.54 21.58 -15.04
CA LEU A 168 6.75 22.34 -14.66
C LEU A 168 7.80 22.33 -15.77
N ASP A 169 8.05 21.16 -16.35
CA ASP A 169 8.99 20.97 -17.43
C ASP A 169 8.75 19.61 -18.13
N PHE A 170 8.54 19.65 -19.43
CA PHE A 170 8.24 18.45 -20.22
C PHE A 170 9.30 17.34 -20.08
N GLN A 171 10.59 17.72 -20.07
CA GLN A 171 11.69 16.75 -20.00
C GLN A 171 11.77 16.10 -18.62
N ILE A 172 11.46 16.84 -17.55
CA ILE A 172 11.42 16.31 -16.18
C ILE A 172 10.26 15.30 -16.05
N GLY A 173 9.06 15.65 -16.58
CA GLY A 173 7.94 14.74 -16.62
C GLY A 173 8.24 13.44 -17.38
N LEU A 174 8.94 13.55 -18.52
CA LEU A 174 9.34 12.41 -19.32
C LEU A 174 10.33 11.50 -18.57
N LEU A 175 11.34 12.06 -17.91
CA LEU A 175 12.30 11.30 -17.09
C LEU A 175 11.58 10.54 -15.97
N TYR A 176 10.65 11.20 -15.28
CA TYR A 176 9.87 10.55 -14.22
C TYR A 176 9.00 9.42 -14.77
N THR A 177 8.33 9.62 -15.91
CA THR A 177 7.52 8.59 -16.59
C THR A 177 8.35 7.36 -16.98
N ILE A 178 9.56 7.57 -17.55
CA ILE A 178 10.47 6.47 -17.86
C ILE A 178 10.79 5.67 -16.60
N GLY A 179 11.02 6.35 -15.48
CA GLY A 179 11.24 5.71 -14.21
C GLY A 179 10.09 4.83 -13.74
N LEU A 180 8.88 5.34 -13.84
CA LEU A 180 7.68 4.57 -13.49
C LEU A 180 7.54 3.33 -14.36
N ILE A 181 7.81 3.44 -15.66
CA ILE A 181 7.78 2.29 -16.59
C ILE A 181 8.81 1.23 -16.17
N ILE A 182 10.03 1.62 -15.84
CA ILE A 182 11.07 0.67 -15.40
C ILE A 182 10.64 -0.06 -14.12
N ILE A 183 10.06 0.64 -13.14
CA ILE A 183 9.56 0.03 -11.91
C ILE A 183 8.44 -0.98 -12.21
N ILE A 184 7.48 -0.61 -13.07
CA ILE A 184 6.40 -1.52 -13.50
C ILE A 184 6.97 -2.78 -14.16
N LEU A 185 7.98 -2.65 -15.01
CA LEU A 185 8.63 -3.79 -15.66
C LEU A 185 9.32 -4.71 -14.64
N ILE A 186 9.99 -4.16 -13.62
CA ILE A 186 10.61 -4.96 -12.55
C ILE A 186 9.55 -5.82 -11.86
N TYR A 187 8.40 -5.23 -11.50
CA TYR A 187 7.29 -5.98 -10.90
C TYR A 187 6.72 -7.02 -11.85
N TYR A 188 6.45 -6.67 -13.09
CA TYR A 188 5.88 -7.55 -14.09
C TYR A 188 6.68 -8.85 -14.27
N TYR A 189 8.02 -8.74 -14.34
CA TYR A 189 8.88 -9.91 -14.51
C TYR A 189 8.98 -10.79 -13.26
N ASN A 190 8.80 -10.24 -12.07
CA ASN A 190 9.03 -10.96 -10.81
C ASN A 190 7.74 -11.44 -10.12
N ILE A 191 6.57 -10.88 -10.48
CA ILE A 191 5.30 -11.12 -9.77
C ILE A 191 4.90 -12.60 -9.75
N THR A 192 5.01 -13.29 -10.87
CA THR A 192 4.60 -14.72 -10.98
C THR A 192 5.43 -15.62 -10.08
N TYR A 193 6.75 -15.37 -10.04
CA TYR A 193 7.66 -16.13 -9.20
C TYR A 193 7.39 -15.88 -7.71
N PHE A 194 7.11 -14.65 -7.33
CA PHE A 194 6.83 -14.29 -5.96
C PHE A 194 5.48 -14.86 -5.48
N ILE A 195 4.41 -14.79 -6.29
CA ILE A 195 3.12 -15.42 -5.99
C ILE A 195 3.32 -16.92 -5.74
N LYS A 196 4.09 -17.61 -6.59
CA LYS A 196 4.37 -19.05 -6.43
C LYS A 196 5.04 -19.37 -5.09
N ASN A 197 6.06 -18.59 -4.69
CA ASN A 197 6.76 -18.79 -3.43
C ASN A 197 5.85 -18.51 -2.22
N SER A 198 5.01 -17.48 -2.28
CA SER A 198 4.03 -17.18 -1.23
C SER A 198 2.97 -18.28 -1.10
N LYS A 199 2.48 -18.82 -2.22
CA LYS A 199 1.59 -19.99 -2.23
C LYS A 199 2.24 -21.22 -1.59
N GLU A 200 3.49 -21.51 -1.92
CA GLU A 200 4.24 -22.64 -1.33
C GLU A 200 4.39 -22.47 0.20
N LYS A 201 4.72 -21.25 0.65
CA LYS A 201 4.80 -20.92 2.08
C LYS A 201 3.47 -21.19 2.78
N GLN A 202 2.36 -20.71 2.22
CA GLN A 202 1.03 -20.86 2.82
C GLN A 202 0.56 -22.32 2.87
N ASN A 203 0.84 -23.09 1.82
CA ASN A 203 0.56 -24.53 1.83
C ASN A 203 1.29 -25.26 2.97
N LEU A 204 2.53 -24.85 3.28
CA LEU A 204 3.26 -25.39 4.44
C LEU A 204 2.64 -24.98 5.76
N VAL A 205 2.09 -23.77 5.89
CA VAL A 205 1.35 -23.35 7.09
C VAL A 205 0.14 -24.25 7.30
N PHE A 206 -0.67 -24.49 6.28
CA PHE A 206 -1.84 -25.36 6.38
C PHE A 206 -1.45 -26.79 6.75
N ASN A 207 -0.46 -27.36 6.03
CA ASN A 207 0.01 -28.73 6.31
C ASN A 207 0.59 -28.88 7.73
N ASN A 208 1.31 -27.88 8.24
CA ASN A 208 1.85 -27.93 9.59
C ASN A 208 0.73 -27.79 10.62
N SER A 209 -0.24 -26.91 10.39
CA SER A 209 -1.40 -26.74 11.27
C SER A 209 -2.24 -28.03 11.35
N GLU A 210 -2.44 -28.75 10.22
CA GLU A 210 -3.13 -30.04 10.21
C GLU A 210 -2.39 -31.09 11.05
N LYS A 211 -1.07 -31.20 10.87
CA LYS A 211 -0.25 -32.15 11.64
C LYS A 211 -0.22 -31.84 13.14
N LEU A 212 -0.16 -30.56 13.50
CA LEU A 212 -0.25 -30.15 14.89
C LEU A 212 -1.62 -30.53 15.47
N ASN A 213 -2.70 -30.28 14.74
CA ASN A 213 -4.04 -30.68 15.16
C ASN A 213 -4.18 -32.19 15.34
N ASP A 214 -3.62 -32.97 14.43
CA ASP A 214 -3.60 -34.44 14.53
C ASP A 214 -2.83 -34.89 15.78
N SER A 215 -1.65 -34.28 16.07
CA SER A 215 -0.89 -34.58 17.28
C SER A 215 -1.66 -34.22 18.56
N MET A 216 -2.37 -33.08 18.56
CA MET A 216 -3.21 -32.64 19.69
C MET A 216 -4.41 -33.58 19.93
N ASN A 217 -5.05 -34.04 18.85
CA ASN A 217 -6.15 -35.01 18.92
C ASN A 217 -5.69 -36.38 19.45
N ASN A 218 -4.40 -36.74 19.22
CA ASN A 218 -3.81 -37.98 19.66
C ASN A 218 -2.93 -37.86 20.92
N LEU A 219 -3.03 -36.76 21.66
CA LEU A 219 -2.15 -36.42 22.78
C LEU A 219 -2.13 -37.48 23.85
N LEU A 220 -3.29 -38.07 24.21
CA LEU A 220 -3.38 -39.17 25.16
C LEU A 220 -2.55 -40.40 24.74
N ASN A 221 -2.62 -40.77 23.46
CA ASN A 221 -1.86 -41.91 22.93
C ASN A 221 -0.35 -41.62 22.94
N ILE A 222 0.07 -40.38 22.68
CA ILE A 222 1.47 -39.96 22.74
C ILE A 222 2.01 -40.14 24.15
N TYR A 223 1.25 -39.71 25.15
CA TYR A 223 1.64 -39.88 26.59
C TYR A 223 1.64 -41.33 27.02
N LEU A 224 0.62 -42.11 26.64
CA LEU A 224 0.55 -43.53 27.01
C LEU A 224 1.70 -44.37 26.43
N ASN A 225 2.23 -43.95 25.27
CA ASN A 225 3.34 -44.64 24.60
C ASN A 225 4.72 -44.02 24.89
N ASN A 226 4.81 -42.96 25.70
CA ASN A 226 6.04 -42.19 25.96
C ASN A 226 6.72 -41.69 24.67
N GLU A 227 5.92 -41.20 23.68
CA GLU A 227 6.40 -40.77 22.38
C GLU A 227 6.57 -39.25 22.26
N GLU A 228 6.57 -38.48 23.35
CA GLU A 228 6.62 -37.00 23.33
C GLU A 228 7.86 -36.48 22.59
N THR A 229 9.03 -37.05 22.86
CA THR A 229 10.30 -36.64 22.24
C THR A 229 10.28 -36.89 20.72
N LYS A 230 9.69 -38.00 20.32
CA LYS A 230 9.54 -38.38 18.89
C LYS A 230 8.63 -37.40 18.18
N GLU A 231 7.49 -37.03 18.77
CA GLU A 231 6.52 -36.09 18.15
C GLU A 231 7.09 -34.68 18.11
N ILE A 232 7.77 -34.18 19.15
CA ILE A 232 8.50 -32.91 19.17
C ILE A 232 9.54 -32.87 18.02
N THR A 233 10.33 -33.95 17.87
CA THR A 233 11.35 -34.05 16.82
C THR A 233 10.73 -34.04 15.42
N LYS A 234 9.60 -34.71 15.25
CA LYS A 234 8.84 -34.73 13.99
C LYS A 234 8.30 -33.34 13.65
N ASN A 235 7.68 -32.64 14.61
CA ASN A 235 7.21 -31.26 14.41
C ASN A 235 8.37 -30.33 14.08
N SER A 236 9.51 -30.42 14.76
CA SER A 236 10.69 -29.60 14.49
C SER A 236 11.18 -29.74 13.03
N LYS A 237 11.07 -30.94 12.42
CA LYS A 237 11.40 -31.12 10.99
C LYS A 237 10.44 -30.37 10.07
N TYR A 238 9.14 -30.37 10.38
CA TYR A 238 8.13 -29.63 9.60
C TYR A 238 8.35 -28.13 9.70
N GLU A 239 8.57 -27.62 10.92
CA GLU A 239 8.88 -26.21 11.17
C GLU A 239 10.20 -25.77 10.50
N SER A 240 11.22 -26.63 10.49
CA SER A 240 12.47 -26.38 9.76
C SER A 240 12.26 -26.24 8.24
N LYS A 241 11.37 -27.06 7.65
CA LYS A 241 11.02 -26.96 6.23
C LYS A 241 10.27 -25.65 5.95
N PHE A 242 9.30 -25.30 6.79
CA PHE A 242 8.57 -24.04 6.71
C PHE A 242 9.53 -22.85 6.80
N SER A 243 10.40 -22.83 7.82
CA SER A 243 11.38 -21.76 8.02
C SER A 243 12.27 -21.53 6.79
N LYS A 244 12.80 -22.59 6.17
CA LYS A 244 13.61 -22.48 4.94
C LYS A 244 12.83 -21.86 3.79
N THR A 245 11.58 -22.27 3.60
CA THR A 245 10.71 -21.71 2.54
C THR A 245 10.35 -20.26 2.84
N TYR A 246 10.09 -19.93 4.10
CA TYR A 246 9.78 -18.56 4.52
C TYR A 246 10.98 -17.62 4.34
N ILE A 247 12.20 -18.05 4.72
CA ILE A 247 13.43 -17.28 4.46
C ILE A 247 13.59 -17.01 2.96
N ARG A 248 13.40 -18.03 2.12
CA ARG A 248 13.45 -17.85 0.66
C ARG A 248 12.41 -16.83 0.16
N CYS A 249 11.18 -16.93 0.65
CA CYS A 249 10.11 -16.00 0.29
C CYS A 249 10.46 -14.55 0.68
N LEU A 250 10.91 -14.32 1.91
CA LEU A 250 11.33 -13.01 2.40
C LEU A 250 12.53 -12.46 1.61
N TRP A 251 13.51 -13.32 1.27
CA TRP A 251 14.68 -12.90 0.53
C TRP A 251 14.33 -12.44 -0.89
N GLU A 252 13.46 -13.17 -1.58
CA GLU A 252 12.97 -12.76 -2.90
C GLU A 252 12.16 -11.47 -2.85
N GLN A 253 11.35 -11.28 -1.80
CA GLN A 253 10.66 -10.01 -1.55
C GLN A 253 11.67 -8.87 -1.39
N ARG A 254 12.70 -9.05 -0.57
CA ARG A 254 13.72 -8.00 -0.32
C ARG A 254 14.53 -7.67 -1.55
N LYS A 255 14.84 -8.64 -2.41
CA LYS A 255 15.49 -8.38 -3.70
C LYS A 255 14.62 -7.52 -4.62
N LEU A 256 13.33 -7.84 -4.70
CA LEU A 256 12.38 -7.09 -5.51
C LEU A 256 12.26 -5.64 -5.02
N THR A 257 12.06 -5.46 -3.71
CA THR A 257 12.00 -4.15 -3.06
C THR A 257 13.28 -3.36 -3.30
N PHE A 258 14.45 -3.95 -3.05
CA PHE A 258 15.73 -3.29 -3.28
C PHE A 258 15.94 -2.87 -4.75
N SER A 259 15.58 -3.73 -5.71
CA SER A 259 15.75 -3.42 -7.14
C SER A 259 14.90 -2.22 -7.55
N SER A 260 13.66 -2.12 -7.09
CA SER A 260 12.77 -1.00 -7.37
C SER A 260 13.20 0.28 -6.63
N GLU A 261 13.59 0.18 -5.36
CA GLU A 261 14.13 1.31 -4.58
C GLU A 261 15.40 1.89 -5.19
N PHE A 262 16.29 1.04 -5.67
CA PHE A 262 17.50 1.47 -6.37
C PHE A 262 17.15 2.30 -7.63
N VAL A 263 16.17 1.85 -8.41
CA VAL A 263 15.68 2.61 -9.59
C VAL A 263 15.05 3.94 -9.17
N ILE A 264 14.24 3.96 -8.10
CA ILE A 264 13.63 5.18 -7.57
C ILE A 264 14.72 6.22 -7.22
N ILE A 265 15.75 5.80 -6.50
CA ILE A 265 16.86 6.69 -6.10
C ILE A 265 17.62 7.19 -7.33
N MET A 266 17.97 6.30 -8.28
CA MET A 266 18.71 6.67 -9.48
C MET A 266 17.96 7.69 -10.34
N ILE A 267 16.66 7.48 -10.57
CA ILE A 267 15.86 8.41 -11.37
C ILE A 267 15.68 9.73 -10.64
N SER A 268 15.44 9.69 -9.33
CA SER A 268 15.35 10.92 -8.51
C SER A 268 16.65 11.72 -8.55
N ALA A 269 17.80 11.05 -8.50
CA ALA A 269 19.11 11.71 -8.65
C ALA A 269 19.27 12.34 -10.03
N ILE A 270 18.88 11.64 -11.10
CA ILE A 270 18.92 12.17 -12.48
C ILE A 270 18.02 13.40 -12.60
N ILE A 271 16.80 13.36 -12.10
CA ILE A 271 15.87 14.49 -12.10
C ILE A 271 16.44 15.68 -11.32
N LEU A 272 17.03 15.43 -10.16
CA LEU A 272 17.66 16.45 -9.33
C LEU A 272 18.79 17.16 -10.09
N ILE A 273 19.73 16.39 -10.66
CA ILE A 273 20.88 16.92 -11.42
C ILE A 273 20.38 17.71 -12.63
N PHE A 274 19.41 17.16 -13.35
CA PHE A 274 18.86 17.80 -14.55
C PHE A 274 18.13 19.12 -14.22
N SER A 275 17.33 19.13 -13.15
CA SER A 275 16.66 20.33 -12.66
C SER A 275 17.65 21.40 -12.22
N TYR A 276 18.76 21.01 -11.55
CA TYR A 276 19.82 21.94 -11.16
C TYR A 276 20.52 22.55 -12.37
N LEU A 277 20.85 21.76 -13.40
CA LEU A 277 21.47 22.25 -14.63
C LEU A 277 20.56 23.23 -15.38
N LYS A 278 19.26 22.94 -15.46
CA LYS A 278 18.28 23.88 -16.05
C LYS A 278 18.14 25.17 -15.24
N PHE A 279 18.14 25.08 -13.92
CA PHE A 279 18.14 26.25 -13.05
C PHE A 279 19.39 27.11 -13.24
N LYS A 280 20.58 26.48 -13.29
CA LYS A 280 21.84 27.18 -13.52
C LYS A 280 21.86 27.92 -14.86
N ASN A 281 21.24 27.35 -15.89
CA ASN A 281 21.13 27.93 -17.24
C ASN A 281 19.95 28.91 -17.37
N SER A 282 19.32 29.33 -16.26
CA SER A 282 18.17 30.26 -16.23
C SER A 282 16.92 29.75 -16.99
N ASN A 283 16.82 28.46 -17.29
CA ASN A 283 15.67 27.85 -17.95
C ASN A 283 14.56 27.43 -16.98
N LEU A 284 14.82 27.48 -15.65
CA LEU A 284 13.85 27.24 -14.59
C LEU A 284 13.86 28.40 -13.59
N SER A 285 12.66 28.80 -13.16
CA SER A 285 12.54 29.79 -12.08
C SER A 285 12.99 29.20 -10.73
N TYR A 286 13.38 30.07 -9.79
CA TYR A 286 13.75 29.66 -8.43
C TYR A 286 12.59 28.92 -7.73
N VAL A 287 11.35 29.44 -7.86
CA VAL A 287 10.14 28.79 -7.31
C VAL A 287 9.94 27.39 -7.90
N SER A 288 10.08 27.25 -9.22
CA SER A 288 9.92 25.93 -9.87
C SER A 288 10.99 24.94 -9.42
N PHE A 289 12.25 25.38 -9.33
CA PHE A 289 13.33 24.51 -8.87
C PHE A 289 13.12 24.04 -7.43
N THR A 290 12.82 24.94 -6.50
CA THR A 290 12.56 24.58 -5.09
C THR A 290 11.31 23.71 -4.94
N SER A 291 10.26 23.98 -5.71
CA SER A 291 9.07 23.10 -5.76
C SER A 291 9.42 21.68 -6.23
N ILE A 292 10.24 21.54 -7.28
CA ILE A 292 10.69 20.24 -7.77
C ILE A 292 11.44 19.46 -6.68
N LEU A 293 12.34 20.12 -5.92
CA LEU A 293 13.08 19.47 -4.84
C LEU A 293 12.14 18.87 -3.79
N ILE A 294 11.13 19.61 -3.38
CA ILE A 294 10.20 19.18 -2.34
C ILE A 294 9.27 18.09 -2.88
N ILE A 295 8.71 18.27 -4.08
CA ILE A 295 7.84 17.26 -4.71
C ILE A 295 8.59 15.96 -4.97
N LEU A 296 9.87 16.04 -5.36
CA LEU A 296 10.69 14.86 -5.57
C LEU A 296 10.85 14.04 -4.28
N THR A 297 10.96 14.70 -3.12
CA THR A 297 10.99 14.03 -1.82
C THR A 297 9.66 13.30 -1.54
N TYR A 298 8.51 13.95 -1.78
CA TYR A 298 7.20 13.30 -1.67
C TYR A 298 7.04 12.16 -2.68
N ALA A 299 7.46 12.35 -3.93
CA ALA A 299 7.41 11.34 -4.97
C ALA A 299 8.21 10.08 -4.59
N MET A 300 9.42 10.26 -4.03
CA MET A 300 10.24 9.17 -3.52
C MET A 300 9.52 8.44 -2.37
N GLN A 301 8.99 9.17 -1.40
CA GLN A 301 8.26 8.58 -0.28
C GLN A 301 7.05 7.77 -0.75
N TYR A 302 6.26 8.29 -1.67
CA TYR A 302 5.11 7.56 -2.23
C TYR A 302 5.53 6.32 -3.01
N LEU A 303 6.62 6.40 -3.77
CA LEU A 303 7.16 5.26 -4.49
C LEU A 303 7.74 4.18 -3.55
N PHE A 304 8.35 4.56 -2.43
CA PHE A 304 8.81 3.61 -1.42
C PHE A 304 7.61 2.93 -0.73
N ASN A 305 6.62 3.71 -0.31
CA ASN A 305 5.43 3.17 0.34
C ASN A 305 4.69 2.19 -0.58
N ILE A 306 4.42 2.58 -1.84
CA ILE A 306 3.72 1.69 -2.79
C ILE A 306 4.53 0.43 -3.10
N ASN A 307 5.86 0.51 -3.10
CA ASN A 307 6.75 -0.61 -3.30
C ASN A 307 6.59 -1.67 -2.18
N GLU A 308 6.46 -1.24 -0.93
CA GLU A 308 6.20 -2.11 0.21
C GLU A 308 4.79 -2.72 0.13
N GLU A 309 3.77 -1.91 -0.13
CA GLU A 309 2.37 -2.35 -0.23
C GLU A 309 2.14 -3.33 -1.41
N ILE A 310 2.71 -3.07 -2.58
CA ILE A 310 2.63 -4.02 -3.70
C ILE A 310 3.27 -5.36 -3.32
N SER A 311 4.42 -5.34 -2.65
CA SER A 311 5.10 -6.56 -2.21
C SER A 311 4.24 -7.35 -1.21
N THR A 312 3.57 -6.66 -0.29
CA THR A 312 2.63 -7.27 0.67
C THR A 312 1.40 -7.81 -0.04
N GLY A 313 0.79 -7.04 -0.93
CA GLY A 313 -0.37 -7.47 -1.73
C GLY A 313 -0.08 -8.70 -2.61
N ILE A 314 1.12 -8.81 -3.20
CA ILE A 314 1.56 -10.00 -3.94
C ILE A 314 1.67 -11.22 -2.99
N ALA A 315 2.22 -11.03 -1.79
CA ALA A 315 2.31 -12.10 -0.79
C ALA A 315 0.93 -12.60 -0.37
N LEU A 316 -0.01 -11.69 -0.08
CA LEU A 316 -1.40 -12.01 0.25
C LEU A 316 -2.13 -12.69 -0.92
N SER A 317 -1.90 -12.23 -2.15
CA SER A 317 -2.44 -12.89 -3.35
C SER A 317 -1.97 -14.35 -3.47
N GLY A 318 -0.70 -14.63 -3.16
CA GLY A 318 -0.16 -15.99 -3.11
C GLY A 318 -0.79 -16.85 -1.99
N GLN A 319 -1.07 -16.25 -0.83
CA GLN A 319 -1.78 -16.92 0.27
C GLN A 319 -3.22 -17.28 -0.14
N LEU A 320 -3.94 -16.34 -0.73
CA LEU A 320 -5.30 -16.58 -1.22
C LEU A 320 -5.37 -17.59 -2.37
N GLU A 321 -4.35 -17.62 -3.25
CA GLU A 321 -4.25 -18.63 -4.32
C GLU A 321 -4.10 -20.05 -3.74
N SER A 322 -3.51 -20.23 -2.55
CA SER A 322 -3.45 -21.52 -1.86
C SER A 322 -4.82 -22.00 -1.37
N SER A 323 -5.71 -21.06 -1.07
CA SER A 323 -7.08 -21.32 -0.59
C SER A 323 -8.14 -21.21 -1.68
N LYS A 324 -7.73 -20.97 -2.93
CA LYS A 324 -8.62 -20.70 -4.06
C LYS A 324 -9.66 -21.78 -4.30
N ASP A 325 -9.24 -23.04 -4.28
CA ASP A 325 -10.15 -24.16 -4.53
C ASP A 325 -11.21 -24.25 -3.43
N PHE A 326 -10.82 -24.05 -2.18
CA PHE A 326 -11.74 -23.99 -1.04
C PHE A 326 -12.72 -22.81 -1.16
N ILE A 327 -12.23 -21.62 -1.52
CA ILE A 327 -13.07 -20.44 -1.70
C ILE A 327 -14.04 -20.63 -2.87
N LEU A 328 -13.57 -21.15 -4.00
CA LEU A 328 -14.42 -21.41 -5.17
C LEU A 328 -15.46 -22.48 -4.85
N ASP A 329 -15.08 -23.48 -4.09
CA ASP A 329 -15.97 -24.54 -3.64
C ASP A 329 -17.11 -23.97 -2.79
N LEU A 330 -16.85 -23.02 -1.90
CA LEU A 330 -17.86 -22.35 -1.09
C LEU A 330 -18.73 -21.33 -1.85
N LEU A 331 -18.21 -20.72 -2.95
CA LEU A 331 -18.90 -19.62 -3.64
C LEU A 331 -19.68 -20.07 -4.88
N ASN A 332 -19.46 -21.30 -5.37
CA ASN A 332 -20.20 -21.91 -6.47
C ASN A 332 -21.36 -22.77 -5.94
#